data_8bf42114ae501d101baafe9e43c2c722
#
_entry.id   8bf42114ae501d101baafe9e43c2c722
#
_cell.length_a   1.000
_cell.length_b   1.000
_cell.length_c   1.000
_cell.angle_alpha   90.00
_cell.angle_beta   90.00
_cell.angle_gamma   90.00
#
_symmetry.space_group_name_H-M   'P 1'
#
loop_
_entity.id
_entity.type
_entity.pdbx_description
1 polymer ?
#
loop_
_entity_poly.entity_id
_entity_poly.type
_entity_poly.pdbx_seq_one_letter_code
_entity_poly.pdbx_strand_id
1 'polypeptide(L)'
;MTTPLTREQIEKALTHSPFIASLGLEVTEVDPANQQITMRAVMRPEFERGARSGQWHGGPIAAIIDTVGDYALVMMLGRPLPTINFRVDYLKPAVNTALTIVGRVRS
;
A
#
# COMPACT_ATOMS: atom_id res chain seq x y z
N MET A 1 -26.19 -0.59 5.16
CA MET A 1 -25.10 -0.07 4.31
C MET A 1 -23.92 0.35 5.17
N THR A 2 -22.74 -0.06 4.80
CA THR A 2 -21.54 0.30 5.54
C THR A 2 -20.97 1.61 4.99
N THR A 3 -20.69 2.57 5.87
CA THR A 3 -20.03 3.80 5.48
C THR A 3 -18.54 3.50 5.24
N PRO A 4 -17.96 3.90 4.11
CA PRO A 4 -16.54 3.70 3.87
C PRO A 4 -15.68 4.39 4.94
N LEU A 5 -14.49 3.85 5.18
CA LEU A 5 -13.55 4.44 6.13
C LEU A 5 -13.02 5.78 5.59
N THR A 6 -12.80 6.71 6.51
CA THR A 6 -12.16 7.98 6.19
C THR A 6 -10.64 7.81 6.08
N ARG A 7 -9.97 8.82 5.51
CA ARG A 7 -8.51 8.87 5.44
C ARG A 7 -7.88 8.70 6.83
N GLU A 8 -8.41 9.41 7.83
CA GLU A 8 -7.87 9.35 9.19
C GLU A 8 -8.02 7.95 9.80
N GLN A 9 -9.14 7.30 9.55
CA GLN A 9 -9.37 5.94 10.03
C GLN A 9 -8.40 4.96 9.38
N ILE A 10 -8.13 5.11 8.09
CA ILE A 10 -7.17 4.27 7.36
C ILE A 10 -5.75 4.51 7.87
N GLU A 11 -5.35 5.77 8.02
CA GLU A 11 -4.02 6.11 8.53
C GLU A 11 -3.80 5.51 9.93
N LYS A 12 -4.81 5.55 10.78
CA LYS A 12 -4.74 4.95 12.10
C LYS A 12 -4.62 3.43 12.01
N ALA A 13 -5.41 2.80 11.13
CA ALA A 13 -5.37 1.35 10.95
C ALA A 13 -4.00 0.86 10.48
N LEU A 14 -3.31 1.63 9.64
CA LEU A 14 -1.97 1.29 9.16
C LEU A 14 -0.95 1.19 10.31
N THR A 15 -1.21 1.81 11.45
CA THR A 15 -0.28 1.77 12.59
C THR A 15 -0.45 0.51 13.45
N HIS A 16 -1.53 -0.26 13.27
CA HIS A 16 -1.83 -1.41 14.12
C HIS A 16 -0.92 -2.62 13.86
N SER A 17 -0.41 -2.75 12.65
CA SER A 17 0.55 -3.80 12.31
C SER A 17 1.96 -3.23 12.36
N PRO A 18 2.85 -3.76 13.19
CA PRO A 18 4.24 -3.29 13.22
C PRO A 18 4.91 -3.34 11.85
N PHE A 19 4.64 -4.40 11.08
CA PHE A 19 5.21 -4.53 9.74
C PHE A 19 4.70 -3.43 8.81
N ILE A 20 3.38 -3.23 8.75
CA ILE A 20 2.78 -2.21 7.90
C ILE A 20 3.26 -0.82 8.31
N ALA A 21 3.32 -0.55 9.62
CA ALA A 21 3.84 0.72 10.12
C ALA A 21 5.27 0.97 9.65
N SER A 22 6.09 -0.10 9.54
CA SER A 22 7.47 0.01 9.08
C SER A 22 7.59 0.42 7.61
N LEU A 23 6.54 0.24 6.81
CA LEU A 23 6.52 0.63 5.41
C LEU A 23 6.41 2.15 5.21
N GLY A 24 5.94 2.87 6.23
CA GLY A 24 5.85 4.33 6.17
C GLY A 24 4.91 4.85 5.10
N LEU A 25 3.81 4.16 4.86
CA LEU A 25 2.87 4.54 3.81
C LEU A 25 2.11 5.82 4.16
N GLU A 26 2.00 6.70 3.18
CA GLU A 26 1.22 7.92 3.26
C GLU A 26 -0.02 7.77 2.40
N VAL A 27 -1.20 7.96 2.99
CA VAL A 27 -2.46 7.95 2.24
C VAL A 27 -2.61 9.30 1.56
N THR A 28 -2.56 9.34 0.25
CA THR A 28 -2.65 10.57 -0.53
C THR A 28 -4.04 10.84 -1.08
N GLU A 29 -4.82 9.79 -1.31
CA GLU A 29 -6.18 9.94 -1.82
C GLU A 29 -7.07 8.79 -1.37
N VAL A 30 -8.28 9.12 -0.96
CA VAL A 30 -9.34 8.15 -0.65
C VAL A 30 -10.53 8.50 -1.52
N ASP A 31 -10.93 7.58 -2.39
CA ASP A 31 -12.00 7.79 -3.37
C ASP A 31 -13.01 6.65 -3.31
N PRO A 32 -13.95 6.69 -2.34
CA PRO A 32 -14.92 5.61 -2.18
C PRO A 32 -15.84 5.44 -3.39
N ALA A 33 -16.17 6.53 -4.09
CA ALA A 33 -17.07 6.47 -5.26
C ALA A 33 -16.50 5.56 -6.35
N ASN A 34 -15.17 5.57 -6.52
CA ASN A 34 -14.47 4.70 -7.46
C ASN A 34 -13.87 3.48 -6.79
N GLN A 35 -14.15 3.26 -5.50
CA GLN A 35 -13.61 2.15 -4.71
C GLN A 35 -12.07 2.07 -4.80
N GLN A 36 -11.43 3.22 -4.66
CA GLN A 36 -10.01 3.39 -4.93
C GLN A 36 -9.31 4.12 -3.80
N ILE A 37 -8.07 3.70 -3.52
CA ILE A 37 -7.20 4.37 -2.57
C ILE A 37 -5.82 4.52 -3.20
N THR A 38 -5.15 5.63 -2.89
CA THR A 38 -3.81 5.89 -3.37
C THR A 38 -2.90 6.14 -2.18
N MET A 39 -1.74 5.50 -2.18
CA MET A 39 -0.73 5.68 -1.16
C MET A 39 0.62 5.96 -1.80
N ARG A 40 1.49 6.65 -1.06
CA ARG A 40 2.85 6.96 -1.48
C ARG A 40 3.82 6.30 -0.50
N ALA A 41 4.87 5.70 -1.05
CA ALA A 41 5.95 5.11 -0.27
C ALA A 41 7.27 5.76 -0.68
N VAL A 42 8.03 6.25 0.31
CA VAL A 42 9.38 6.78 0.06
C VAL A 42 10.41 5.70 0.35
N MET A 43 11.53 5.80 -0.35
CA MET A 43 12.65 4.88 -0.14
C MET A 43 13.16 4.96 1.29
N ARG A 44 13.45 3.80 1.87
CA ARG A 44 14.15 3.65 3.15
C ARG A 44 15.35 2.74 2.92
N PRO A 45 16.43 2.88 3.70
CA PRO A 45 17.61 2.01 3.51
C PRO A 45 17.29 0.52 3.49
N GLU A 46 16.36 0.08 4.35
CA GLU A 46 15.97 -1.32 4.43
C GLU A 46 15.16 -1.81 3.23
N PHE A 47 14.72 -0.91 2.35
CA PHE A 47 14.00 -1.26 1.13
C PHE A 47 14.91 -1.38 -0.08
N GLU A 48 16.18 -1.01 0.06
CA GLU A 48 17.13 -1.07 -1.05
C GLU A 48 17.53 -2.50 -1.37
N ARG A 49 17.64 -2.79 -2.66
CA ARG A 49 18.15 -4.08 -3.12
C ARG A 49 19.62 -4.27 -2.78
N GLY A 50 20.41 -3.21 -2.88
CA GLY A 50 21.78 -3.18 -2.45
C GLY A 50 22.06 -1.87 -1.75
N ALA A 51 22.94 -1.87 -0.75
CA ALA A 51 23.24 -0.68 0.04
C ALA A 51 23.62 0.50 -0.86
N ARG A 52 22.94 1.61 -0.69
CA ARG A 52 23.16 2.86 -1.42
C ARG A 52 22.92 2.76 -2.94
N SER A 53 22.22 1.71 -3.39
CA SER A 53 21.89 1.55 -4.81
C SER A 53 20.75 2.47 -5.25
N GLY A 54 19.89 2.87 -4.31
CA GLY A 54 18.67 3.61 -4.63
C GLY A 54 17.63 2.77 -5.34
N GLN A 55 17.90 1.49 -5.58
CA GLN A 55 16.98 0.60 -6.27
C GLN A 55 16.07 -0.11 -5.28
N TRP A 56 14.77 -0.09 -5.54
CA TRP A 56 13.80 -0.79 -4.72
C TRP A 56 13.99 -2.31 -4.80
N HIS A 57 14.03 -2.95 -3.64
CA HIS A 57 13.95 -4.41 -3.56
C HIS A 57 12.52 -4.84 -3.88
N GLY A 58 12.39 -6.00 -4.56
CA GLY A 58 11.08 -6.51 -4.96
C GLY A 58 10.18 -6.89 -3.78
N GLY A 59 10.76 -7.35 -2.67
CA GLY A 59 10.01 -7.72 -1.47
C GLY A 59 9.19 -6.57 -0.90
N PRO A 60 9.80 -5.42 -0.59
CA PRO A 60 9.05 -4.25 -0.16
C PRO A 60 7.98 -3.80 -1.14
N ILE A 61 8.27 -3.80 -2.45
CA ILE A 61 7.28 -3.45 -3.47
C ILE A 61 6.07 -4.37 -3.37
N ALA A 62 6.28 -5.69 -3.30
CA ALA A 62 5.21 -6.65 -3.20
C ALA A 62 4.39 -6.45 -1.93
N ALA A 63 5.05 -6.20 -0.79
CA ALA A 63 4.37 -5.96 0.48
C ALA A 63 3.51 -4.70 0.42
N ILE A 64 4.01 -3.63 -0.21
CA ILE A 64 3.27 -2.38 -0.36
C ILE A 64 2.06 -2.56 -1.27
N ILE A 65 2.23 -3.25 -2.40
CA ILE A 65 1.13 -3.53 -3.32
C ILE A 65 0.04 -4.35 -2.63
N ASP A 66 0.43 -5.39 -1.90
CA ASP A 66 -0.51 -6.20 -1.12
C ASP A 66 -1.28 -5.33 -0.12
N THR A 67 -0.57 -4.50 0.62
CA THR A 67 -1.17 -3.64 1.64
C THR A 67 -2.16 -2.65 1.02
N VAL A 68 -1.76 -1.93 -0.03
CA VAL A 68 -2.63 -0.92 -0.66
C VAL A 68 -3.86 -1.58 -1.30
N GLY A 69 -3.67 -2.72 -1.97
CA GLY A 69 -4.78 -3.46 -2.56
C GLY A 69 -5.77 -3.95 -1.51
N ASP A 70 -5.26 -4.47 -0.40
CA ASP A 70 -6.08 -4.92 0.72
C ASP A 70 -6.87 -3.75 1.33
N TYR A 71 -6.23 -2.61 1.53
CA TYR A 71 -6.89 -1.44 2.12
C TYR A 71 -7.93 -0.80 1.22
N ALA A 72 -7.89 -1.01 -0.09
CA ALA A 72 -8.99 -0.61 -0.96
C ALA A 72 -10.27 -1.36 -0.56
N LEU A 73 -10.17 -2.65 -0.27
CA LEU A 73 -11.28 -3.47 0.22
C LEU A 73 -11.67 -3.11 1.65
N VAL A 74 -10.68 -2.98 2.54
CA VAL A 74 -10.90 -2.61 3.94
C VAL A 74 -11.64 -1.28 4.03
N MET A 75 -11.26 -0.31 3.22
CA MET A 75 -11.92 0.99 3.15
C MET A 75 -13.42 0.84 2.89
N MET A 76 -13.78 0.01 1.91
CA MET A 76 -15.17 -0.16 1.51
C MET A 76 -15.96 -1.02 2.50
N LEU A 77 -15.32 -2.02 3.11
CA LEU A 77 -15.99 -2.98 4.00
C LEU A 77 -15.95 -2.57 5.48
N GLY A 78 -15.01 -1.70 5.85
CA GLY A 78 -14.87 -1.24 7.23
C GLY A 78 -14.29 -2.28 8.19
N ARG A 79 -13.68 -3.35 7.69
CA ARG A 79 -13.10 -4.42 8.50
C ARG A 79 -11.85 -4.99 7.86
N PRO A 80 -10.90 -5.50 8.68
CA PRO A 80 -9.68 -6.11 8.14
C PRO A 80 -9.99 -7.41 7.40
N LEU A 81 -9.15 -7.70 6.40
CA LEU A 81 -9.24 -8.91 5.60
C LEU A 81 -7.85 -9.53 5.47
N PRO A 82 -7.71 -10.86 5.60
CA PRO A 82 -6.44 -11.52 5.32
C PRO A 82 -6.22 -11.62 3.82
N THR A 83 -4.96 -11.51 3.41
CA THR A 83 -4.57 -11.76 2.01
C THR A 83 -4.61 -13.26 1.73
N ILE A 84 -5.36 -13.65 0.70
CA ILE A 84 -5.42 -15.05 0.25
C ILE A 84 -4.38 -15.29 -0.83
N ASN A 85 -4.39 -14.46 -1.88
CA ASN A 85 -3.33 -14.45 -2.88
C ASN A 85 -3.29 -13.10 -3.60
N PHE A 86 -2.16 -12.81 -4.22
CA PHE A 86 -2.01 -11.67 -5.12
C PHE A 86 -0.88 -11.97 -6.09
N ARG A 87 -0.82 -11.20 -7.17
CA ARG A 87 0.21 -11.36 -8.19
C ARG A 87 0.91 -10.04 -8.44
N VAL A 88 2.23 -10.09 -8.56
CA VAL A 88 3.05 -8.92 -8.88
C VAL A 88 3.93 -9.25 -10.08
N ASP A 89 3.88 -8.41 -11.10
CA ASP A 89 4.75 -8.52 -12.26
C ASP A 89 5.71 -7.33 -12.26
N TYR A 90 7.01 -7.62 -12.19
CA TYR A 90 8.05 -6.59 -12.16
C TYR A 90 8.50 -6.32 -13.59
N LEU A 91 8.17 -5.14 -14.12
CA LEU A 91 8.47 -4.79 -15.50
C LEU A 91 9.77 -4.02 -15.64
N LYS A 92 10.07 -3.14 -14.68
CA LYS A 92 11.29 -2.31 -14.67
C LYS A 92 11.72 -2.10 -13.22
N PRO A 93 13.05 -1.97 -12.97
CA PRO A 93 13.50 -1.56 -11.65
C PRO A 93 13.08 -0.13 -11.35
N ALA A 94 12.70 0.12 -10.09
CA ALA A 94 12.47 1.47 -9.59
C ALA A 94 13.74 1.95 -8.89
N VAL A 95 14.29 3.06 -9.36
CA VAL A 95 15.57 3.58 -8.89
C VAL A 95 15.45 5.07 -8.58
N ASN A 96 15.96 5.46 -7.42
CA ASN A 96 15.99 6.86 -6.97
C ASN A 96 14.63 7.56 -7.08
N THR A 97 13.56 6.87 -6.65
CA THR A 97 12.21 7.39 -6.76
C THR A 97 11.35 6.92 -5.60
N ALA A 98 10.33 7.70 -5.29
CA ALA A 98 9.23 7.24 -4.46
C ALA A 98 8.26 6.42 -5.33
N LEU A 99 7.40 5.64 -4.68
CA LEU A 99 6.37 4.86 -5.36
C LEU A 99 5.00 5.46 -5.06
N THR A 100 4.18 5.54 -6.09
CA THR A 100 2.75 5.83 -5.94
C THR A 100 1.99 4.56 -6.28
N ILE A 101 1.15 4.11 -5.36
CA ILE A 101 0.43 2.85 -5.51
C ILE A 101 -1.06 3.13 -5.44
N VAL A 102 -1.78 2.65 -6.44
CA VAL A 102 -3.23 2.78 -6.53
C VAL A 102 -3.86 1.42 -6.33
N GLY A 103 -4.68 1.29 -5.28
CA GLY A 103 -5.48 0.11 -5.04
C GLY A 103 -6.92 0.38 -5.46
N ARG A 104 -7.49 -0.50 -6.26
CA ARG A 104 -8.87 -0.37 -6.73
C ARG A 104 -9.60 -1.70 -6.64
N VAL A 105 -10.81 -1.65 -6.06
CA VAL A 105 -11.66 -2.84 -6.00
C VAL A 105 -12.28 -3.07 -7.38
N ARG A 106 -12.19 -4.30 -7.84
CA ARG A 106 -12.87 -4.73 -9.06
C ARG A 106 -13.82 -5.87 -8.73
N SER A 107 -15.00 -5.79 -9.26
CA SER A 107 -16.01 -6.83 -9.11
C SER A 107 -16.08 -7.72 -10.36
#